data_5ecef847e55756ddc1bad96a8918e2f4
#
_entry.id   5ecef847e55756ddc1bad96a8918e2f4
#
_cell.length_a   1.000
_cell.length_b   1.000
_cell.length_c   1.000
_cell.angle_alpha   90.00
_cell.angle_beta   90.00
_cell.angle_gamma   90.00
#
_symmetry.space_group_name_H-M   'P 1'
#
loop_
_entity.id
_entity.type
_entity.pdbx_description
1 polymer ?
#
loop_
_entity_poly.entity_id
_entity_poly.type
_entity_poly.pdbx_seq_one_letter_code
_entity_poly.pdbx_strand_id
1 'polypeptide(L)'
;GRTQGIVMKLHKYSPHLDVHVDGMGKIIAKMQMEHPETIRDPIALQKAWSWCKKVSSKSDKKKALNSDVIVSTSGMLQGGPSVWYLNRLRHDMKNEVLFTGYQAKDTGGRKLQTEGKVDIFGKETEISLNWKSYSFSTHAGHKEIINFVKNCNAKEVVIYHTDPNEARPHLEKELTELGIDVFCPQNGISYYLEC
;
A
#
# COMPACT_ATOMS: atom_id res chain seq x y z
N GLY A 1 -10.24 0.59 1.78
CA GLY A 1 -8.85 0.18 1.63
C GLY A 1 -8.18 0.73 0.38
N ARG A 2 -6.90 0.48 0.23
CA ARG A 2 -6.10 1.05 -0.88
C ARG A 2 -6.59 0.62 -2.27
N THR A 3 -6.96 -0.66 -2.43
CA THR A 3 -7.53 -1.19 -3.69
C THR A 3 -8.74 -0.39 -4.14
N GLN A 4 -9.69 -0.13 -3.25
CA GLN A 4 -10.92 0.60 -3.54
C GLN A 4 -10.62 2.04 -3.93
N GLY A 5 -9.73 2.72 -3.19
CA GLY A 5 -9.32 4.08 -3.50
C GLY A 5 -8.67 4.20 -4.89
N ILE A 6 -7.87 3.21 -5.29
CA ILE A 6 -7.26 3.17 -6.63
C ILE A 6 -8.34 2.97 -7.71
N VAL A 7 -9.25 2.01 -7.52
CA VAL A 7 -10.33 1.74 -8.49
C VAL A 7 -11.23 2.96 -8.65
N MET A 8 -11.58 3.65 -7.54
CA MET A 8 -12.36 4.90 -7.59
C MET A 8 -11.63 6.01 -8.36
N LYS A 9 -10.31 6.15 -8.18
CA LYS A 9 -9.52 7.14 -8.93
C LYS A 9 -9.42 6.78 -10.42
N LEU A 10 -9.17 5.51 -10.76
CA LEU A 10 -9.15 5.06 -12.14
C LEU A 10 -10.50 5.30 -12.84
N HIS A 11 -11.60 4.96 -12.21
CA HIS A 11 -12.94 5.23 -12.74
C HIS A 11 -13.19 6.72 -12.96
N LYS A 12 -12.76 7.57 -12.01
CA LYS A 12 -12.98 9.02 -12.10
C LYS A 12 -12.16 9.68 -13.20
N TYR A 13 -10.88 9.30 -13.33
CA TYR A 13 -9.93 10.04 -14.18
C TYR A 13 -9.60 9.33 -15.50
N SER A 14 -9.88 8.03 -15.61
CA SER A 14 -9.55 7.21 -16.76
C SER A 14 -10.63 6.13 -17.02
N PRO A 15 -11.91 6.52 -17.17
CA PRO A 15 -13.02 5.56 -17.27
C PRO A 15 -13.01 4.71 -18.55
N HIS A 16 -12.17 5.06 -19.52
CA HIS A 16 -12.00 4.33 -20.78
C HIS A 16 -11.12 3.08 -20.64
N LEU A 17 -10.38 2.94 -19.55
CA LEU A 17 -9.48 1.81 -19.34
C LEU A 17 -10.23 0.51 -19.00
N ASP A 18 -9.73 -0.60 -19.51
CA ASP A 18 -10.15 -1.94 -19.08
C ASP A 18 -9.42 -2.33 -17.80
N VAL A 19 -10.12 -2.32 -16.67
CA VAL A 19 -9.54 -2.55 -15.34
C VAL A 19 -10.03 -3.84 -14.73
N HIS A 20 -9.09 -4.70 -14.36
CA HIS A 20 -9.35 -5.94 -13.64
C HIS A 20 -8.84 -5.87 -12.20
N VAL A 21 -9.62 -6.41 -11.26
CA VAL A 21 -9.25 -6.47 -9.84
C VAL A 21 -9.13 -7.91 -9.39
N ASP A 22 -8.00 -8.28 -8.77
CA ASP A 22 -7.76 -9.62 -8.24
C ASP A 22 -7.22 -9.60 -6.80
N GLY A 23 -7.52 -10.68 -6.07
CA GLY A 23 -7.07 -10.91 -4.71
C GLY A 23 -8.03 -10.39 -3.64
N MET A 24 -7.52 -10.27 -2.42
CA MET A 24 -8.29 -9.96 -1.20
C MET A 24 -9.04 -8.61 -1.26
N GLY A 25 -8.57 -7.67 -2.08
CA GLY A 25 -9.24 -6.38 -2.29
C GLY A 25 -10.71 -6.52 -2.69
N LYS A 26 -11.09 -7.62 -3.37
CA LYS A 26 -12.48 -7.91 -3.75
C LYS A 26 -13.36 -8.21 -2.53
N ILE A 27 -12.83 -8.97 -1.58
CA ILE A 27 -13.54 -9.34 -0.35
C ILE A 27 -13.77 -8.08 0.50
N ILE A 28 -12.72 -7.29 0.68
CA ILE A 28 -12.80 -6.03 1.44
C ILE A 28 -13.79 -5.06 0.80
N ALA A 29 -13.81 -4.93 -0.54
CA ALA A 29 -14.76 -4.08 -1.22
C ALA A 29 -16.22 -4.55 -1.02
N LYS A 30 -16.46 -5.86 -1.05
CA LYS A 30 -17.78 -6.42 -0.76
C LYS A 30 -18.22 -6.05 0.66
N MET A 31 -17.39 -6.30 1.67
CA MET A 31 -17.67 -5.95 3.06
C MET A 31 -17.96 -4.45 3.24
N GLN A 32 -17.18 -3.60 2.59
CA GLN A 32 -17.40 -2.16 2.63
C GLN A 32 -18.73 -1.74 1.99
N MET A 33 -19.16 -2.39 0.91
CA MET A 33 -20.45 -2.10 0.27
C MET A 33 -21.65 -2.61 1.11
N GLU A 34 -21.43 -3.64 1.93
CA GLU A 34 -22.41 -4.11 2.92
C GLU A 34 -22.55 -3.16 4.12
N HIS A 35 -21.51 -2.31 4.35
CA HIS A 35 -21.43 -1.32 5.43
C HIS A 35 -21.16 0.09 4.91
N PRO A 36 -22.09 0.68 4.13
CA PRO A 36 -21.88 1.98 3.47
C PRO A 36 -21.66 3.14 4.46
N GLU A 37 -22.15 3.01 5.68
CA GLU A 37 -21.95 3.98 6.77
C GLU A 37 -20.47 4.17 7.17
N THR A 38 -19.62 3.20 6.84
CA THR A 38 -18.17 3.25 7.12
C THR A 38 -17.35 3.91 6.02
N ILE A 39 -18.00 4.35 4.94
CA ILE A 39 -17.33 4.84 3.73
C ILE A 39 -17.70 6.30 3.50
N ARG A 40 -16.70 7.11 3.20
CA ARG A 40 -16.88 8.54 2.92
C ARG A 40 -17.78 8.81 1.72
N ASP A 41 -17.65 8.01 0.65
CA ASP A 41 -18.44 8.12 -0.57
C ASP A 41 -18.82 6.73 -1.09
N PRO A 42 -19.89 6.13 -0.53
CA PRO A 42 -20.33 4.78 -0.89
C PRO A 42 -20.87 4.71 -2.33
N ILE A 43 -21.47 5.80 -2.82
CA ILE A 43 -22.03 5.86 -4.18
C ILE A 43 -20.89 5.82 -5.21
N ALA A 44 -19.85 6.60 -5.01
CA ALA A 44 -18.68 6.58 -5.90
C ALA A 44 -17.98 5.21 -5.87
N LEU A 45 -17.89 4.57 -4.70
CA LEU A 45 -17.34 3.21 -4.59
C LEU A 45 -18.19 2.22 -5.38
N GLN A 46 -19.51 2.24 -5.23
CA GLN A 46 -20.41 1.33 -5.92
C GLN A 46 -20.32 1.47 -7.44
N LYS A 47 -20.30 2.71 -7.95
CA LYS A 47 -20.13 3.00 -9.38
C LYS A 47 -18.80 2.48 -9.91
N ALA A 48 -17.71 2.80 -9.24
CA ALA A 48 -16.37 2.36 -9.64
C ALA A 48 -16.22 0.84 -9.56
N TRP A 49 -16.86 0.23 -8.56
CA TRP A 49 -16.85 -1.23 -8.40
C TRP A 49 -17.65 -1.96 -9.46
N SER A 50 -18.78 -1.40 -9.89
CA SER A 50 -19.58 -1.94 -10.99
C SER A 50 -18.85 -1.81 -12.33
N TRP A 51 -18.07 -0.76 -12.50
CA TRP A 51 -17.29 -0.50 -13.72
C TRP A 51 -16.12 -1.48 -13.90
N CYS A 52 -15.33 -1.78 -12.85
CA CYS A 52 -14.19 -2.68 -12.97
C CYS A 52 -14.60 -4.16 -13.04
N LYS A 53 -13.80 -4.98 -13.67
CA LYS A 53 -14.00 -6.43 -13.79
C LYS A 53 -13.33 -7.15 -12.60
N LYS A 54 -14.04 -8.07 -11.97
CA LYS A 54 -13.55 -8.88 -10.85
C LYS A 54 -13.08 -10.24 -11.37
N VAL A 55 -11.83 -10.59 -11.06
CA VAL A 55 -11.26 -11.89 -11.40
C VAL A 55 -11.79 -12.95 -10.44
N SER A 56 -12.64 -13.85 -10.92
CA SER A 56 -13.28 -14.90 -10.10
C SER A 56 -12.90 -16.32 -10.52
N SER A 57 -12.35 -16.48 -11.72
CA SER A 57 -11.99 -17.76 -12.31
C SER A 57 -10.59 -17.75 -12.92
N LYS A 58 -10.08 -18.96 -13.26
CA LYS A 58 -8.84 -19.09 -14.03
C LYS A 58 -8.96 -18.45 -15.43
N SER A 59 -10.15 -18.47 -16.02
CA SER A 59 -10.43 -17.81 -17.30
C SER A 59 -10.33 -16.29 -17.18
N ASP A 60 -10.96 -15.70 -16.15
CA ASP A 60 -10.89 -14.25 -15.92
C ASP A 60 -9.46 -13.80 -15.66
N LYS A 61 -8.69 -14.62 -14.94
CA LYS A 61 -7.27 -14.38 -14.67
C LYS A 61 -6.43 -14.31 -15.95
N LYS A 62 -6.75 -15.16 -16.94
CA LYS A 62 -6.12 -15.11 -18.28
C LYS A 62 -6.57 -13.88 -19.06
N LYS A 63 -7.86 -13.51 -19.01
CA LYS A 63 -8.39 -12.30 -19.68
C LYS A 63 -7.74 -11.03 -19.12
N ALA A 64 -7.51 -10.97 -17.81
CA ALA A 64 -6.86 -9.84 -17.15
C ALA A 64 -5.44 -9.56 -17.68
N LEU A 65 -4.72 -10.57 -18.23
CA LEU A 65 -3.41 -10.35 -18.84
C LEU A 65 -3.44 -9.44 -20.08
N ASN A 66 -4.60 -9.27 -20.70
CA ASN A 66 -4.79 -8.43 -21.89
C ASN A 66 -5.52 -7.11 -21.55
N SER A 67 -5.74 -6.82 -20.29
CA SER A 67 -6.39 -5.58 -19.86
C SER A 67 -5.37 -4.44 -19.74
N ASP A 68 -5.86 -3.20 -19.72
CA ASP A 68 -5.01 -2.02 -19.56
C ASP A 68 -4.43 -1.94 -18.15
N VAL A 69 -5.19 -2.33 -17.11
CA VAL A 69 -4.77 -2.24 -15.72
C VAL A 69 -5.21 -3.47 -14.91
N ILE A 70 -4.29 -4.04 -14.17
CA ILE A 70 -4.56 -5.07 -13.17
C ILE A 70 -4.29 -4.52 -11.77
N VAL A 71 -5.34 -4.33 -10.98
CA VAL A 71 -5.20 -3.98 -9.56
C VAL A 71 -5.18 -5.25 -8.73
N SER A 72 -4.02 -5.58 -8.17
CA SER A 72 -3.81 -6.86 -7.49
C SER A 72 -3.32 -6.67 -6.05
N THR A 73 -3.74 -7.57 -5.16
CA THR A 73 -3.23 -7.62 -3.79
C THR A 73 -1.95 -8.44 -3.68
N SER A 74 -1.34 -8.43 -2.48
CA SER A 74 0.06 -8.78 -2.20
C SER A 74 1.02 -7.77 -2.84
N GLY A 75 0.79 -6.49 -2.58
CA GLY A 75 1.55 -5.38 -3.19
C GLY A 75 3.03 -5.34 -2.86
N MET A 76 3.49 -6.14 -1.88
CA MET A 76 4.92 -6.32 -1.56
C MET A 76 5.57 -7.48 -2.32
N LEU A 77 4.86 -8.11 -3.27
CA LEU A 77 5.35 -9.21 -4.12
C LEU A 77 5.90 -10.42 -3.34
N GLN A 78 5.25 -10.76 -2.22
CA GLN A 78 5.59 -11.92 -1.39
C GLN A 78 4.75 -13.17 -1.72
N GLY A 79 4.00 -13.14 -2.81
CA GLY A 79 3.12 -14.22 -3.25
C GLY A 79 1.79 -13.73 -3.79
N GLY A 80 0.82 -14.64 -3.90
CA GLY A 80 -0.53 -14.34 -4.34
C GLY A 80 -0.67 -13.93 -5.79
N PRO A 81 -1.77 -13.23 -6.13
CA PRO A 81 -2.05 -12.89 -7.52
C PRO A 81 -1.04 -11.92 -8.13
N SER A 82 -0.46 -11.00 -7.38
CA SER A 82 0.52 -10.04 -7.91
C SER A 82 1.74 -10.73 -8.50
N VAL A 83 2.31 -11.71 -7.79
CA VAL A 83 3.47 -12.49 -8.27
C VAL A 83 3.09 -13.36 -9.47
N TRP A 84 1.86 -13.88 -9.50
CA TRP A 84 1.37 -14.67 -10.62
C TRP A 84 1.28 -13.84 -11.91
N TYR A 85 0.78 -12.59 -11.84
CA TYR A 85 0.74 -11.66 -12.98
C TYR A 85 2.13 -11.21 -13.37
N LEU A 86 2.95 -10.80 -12.40
CA LEU A 86 4.32 -10.39 -12.65
C LEU A 86 5.11 -11.45 -13.42
N ASN A 87 5.00 -12.72 -13.01
CA ASN A 87 5.69 -13.83 -13.70
C ASN A 87 5.34 -13.96 -15.19
N ARG A 88 4.12 -13.59 -15.57
CA ARG A 88 3.65 -13.70 -16.95
C ARG A 88 3.92 -12.47 -17.79
N LEU A 89 3.93 -11.30 -17.16
CA LEU A 89 4.09 -10.02 -17.83
C LEU A 89 5.54 -9.55 -17.90
N ARG A 90 6.43 -10.12 -17.10
CA ARG A 90 7.82 -9.68 -16.89
C ARG A 90 8.70 -9.59 -18.13
N HIS A 91 8.33 -10.22 -19.24
CA HIS A 91 9.11 -10.24 -20.47
C HIS A 91 8.68 -9.19 -21.50
N ASP A 92 7.57 -8.50 -21.26
CA ASP A 92 7.08 -7.46 -22.16
C ASP A 92 7.31 -6.08 -21.53
N MET A 93 8.30 -5.36 -22.07
CA MET A 93 8.71 -4.01 -21.63
C MET A 93 7.62 -2.94 -21.76
N LYS A 94 6.49 -3.23 -22.43
CA LYS A 94 5.33 -2.34 -22.46
C LYS A 94 4.57 -2.32 -21.14
N ASN A 95 4.75 -3.35 -20.31
CA ASN A 95 4.15 -3.43 -19.00
C ASN A 95 4.97 -2.65 -17.97
N GLU A 96 4.32 -2.15 -16.94
CA GLU A 96 4.94 -1.44 -15.83
C GLU A 96 4.34 -1.89 -14.50
N VAL A 97 5.16 -1.97 -13.47
CA VAL A 97 4.72 -2.23 -12.08
C VAL A 97 4.54 -0.91 -11.35
N LEU A 98 3.32 -0.63 -10.87
CA LEU A 98 3.02 0.56 -10.08
C LEU A 98 2.83 0.17 -8.61
N PHE A 99 3.82 0.46 -7.79
CA PHE A 99 3.69 0.31 -6.35
C PHE A 99 2.87 1.46 -5.77
N THR A 100 1.85 1.12 -5.01
CA THR A 100 0.93 2.11 -4.42
C THR A 100 1.10 2.24 -2.90
N GLY A 101 2.26 1.85 -2.40
CA GLY A 101 2.60 1.94 -0.98
C GLY A 101 4.03 1.49 -0.71
N TYR A 102 4.42 1.69 0.52
CA TYR A 102 5.75 1.33 1.03
C TYR A 102 6.08 -0.15 0.77
N GLN A 103 7.34 -0.39 0.41
CA GLN A 103 7.91 -1.72 0.24
C GLN A 103 8.85 -1.98 1.42
N ALA A 104 8.43 -2.86 2.34
CA ALA A 104 9.21 -3.18 3.52
C ALA A 104 10.52 -3.91 3.15
N LYS A 105 11.53 -3.77 4.01
CA LYS A 105 12.77 -4.54 3.92
C LYS A 105 12.45 -6.04 3.82
N ASP A 106 13.27 -6.77 3.11
CA ASP A 106 13.16 -8.22 2.90
C ASP A 106 11.87 -8.67 2.17
N THR A 107 11.21 -7.77 1.43
CA THR A 107 10.06 -8.10 0.58
C THR A 107 10.43 -8.17 -0.90
N GLY A 108 9.67 -8.94 -1.68
CA GLY A 108 9.87 -9.04 -3.13
C GLY A 108 9.75 -7.69 -3.84
N GLY A 109 8.86 -6.80 -3.36
CA GLY A 109 8.74 -5.45 -3.91
C GLY A 109 9.98 -4.59 -3.63
N ARG A 110 10.56 -4.68 -2.44
CA ARG A 110 11.82 -3.99 -2.12
C ARG A 110 12.98 -4.53 -2.96
N LYS A 111 13.08 -5.86 -3.08
CA LYS A 111 14.09 -6.54 -3.90
C LYS A 111 13.98 -6.13 -5.38
N LEU A 112 12.76 -6.01 -5.91
CA LEU A 112 12.56 -5.48 -7.26
C LEU A 112 13.11 -4.05 -7.40
N GLN A 113 12.87 -3.18 -6.42
CA GLN A 113 13.33 -1.79 -6.45
C GLN A 113 14.85 -1.63 -6.34
N THR A 114 15.52 -2.51 -5.60
CA THR A 114 16.96 -2.40 -5.31
C THR A 114 17.84 -3.27 -6.23
N GLU A 115 17.33 -4.40 -6.69
CA GLU A 115 18.12 -5.43 -7.38
C GLU A 115 17.54 -5.82 -8.74
N GLY A 116 16.34 -5.37 -9.10
CA GLY A 116 15.65 -5.79 -10.31
C GLY A 116 15.19 -7.25 -10.30
N LYS A 117 15.06 -7.86 -9.11
CA LYS A 117 14.76 -9.28 -8.93
C LYS A 117 13.58 -9.51 -8.00
N VAL A 118 12.89 -10.64 -8.18
CA VAL A 118 11.82 -11.10 -7.28
C VAL A 118 11.88 -12.62 -7.15
N ASP A 119 11.57 -13.13 -5.96
CA ASP A 119 11.39 -14.57 -5.77
C ASP A 119 10.02 -14.99 -6.31
N ILE A 120 10.03 -15.72 -7.41
CA ILE A 120 8.84 -16.26 -8.06
C ILE A 120 8.77 -17.77 -7.84
N PHE A 121 7.84 -18.21 -6.99
CA PHE A 121 7.64 -19.61 -6.63
C PHE A 121 8.92 -20.32 -6.16
N GLY A 122 9.70 -19.66 -5.32
CA GLY A 122 10.94 -20.19 -4.74
C GLY A 122 12.17 -20.07 -5.66
N LYS A 123 12.05 -19.39 -6.79
CA LYS A 123 13.18 -19.12 -7.70
C LYS A 123 13.43 -17.62 -7.82
N GLU A 124 14.65 -17.18 -7.53
CA GLU A 124 15.07 -15.82 -7.83
C GLU A 124 14.99 -15.56 -9.34
N THR A 125 14.29 -14.50 -9.71
CA THR A 125 13.93 -14.24 -11.11
C THR A 125 14.18 -12.77 -11.42
N GLU A 126 14.90 -12.51 -12.48
CA GLU A 126 15.10 -11.16 -13.02
C GLU A 126 13.82 -10.61 -13.63
N ILE A 127 13.57 -9.33 -13.39
CA ILE A 127 12.39 -8.60 -13.86
C ILE A 127 12.88 -7.40 -14.67
N SER A 128 12.61 -7.43 -15.97
CA SER A 128 13.01 -6.36 -16.89
C SER A 128 11.99 -5.23 -17.00
N LEU A 129 10.83 -5.35 -16.35
CA LEU A 129 9.77 -4.34 -16.36
C LEU A 129 10.23 -3.06 -15.66
N ASN A 130 9.78 -1.94 -16.20
CA ASN A 130 9.83 -0.66 -15.48
C ASN A 130 8.93 -0.71 -14.25
N TRP A 131 9.29 0.05 -13.24
CA TRP A 131 8.45 0.22 -12.06
C TRP A 131 8.44 1.68 -11.60
N LYS A 132 7.33 2.07 -11.00
CA LYS A 132 7.17 3.36 -10.32
C LYS A 132 6.53 3.18 -8.96
N SER A 133 6.84 4.07 -8.04
CA SER A 133 6.28 4.07 -6.69
C SER A 133 5.49 5.34 -6.44
N TYR A 134 4.27 5.17 -5.93
CA TYR A 134 3.36 6.25 -5.56
C TYR A 134 2.93 6.08 -4.12
N SER A 135 2.93 7.17 -3.36
CA SER A 135 2.46 7.13 -1.98
C SER A 135 0.94 7.36 -1.93
N PHE A 136 0.20 6.25 -1.83
CA PHE A 136 -1.22 6.26 -1.44
C PHE A 136 -1.35 5.79 0.01
N SER A 137 -0.51 6.35 0.90
CA SER A 137 -0.53 6.00 2.30
C SER A 137 -1.86 6.40 2.94
N THR A 138 -2.36 5.55 3.83
CA THR A 138 -3.47 5.86 4.76
C THR A 138 -2.94 6.19 6.15
N HIS A 139 -1.63 6.12 6.35
CA HIS A 139 -0.96 6.55 7.56
C HIS A 139 -0.59 8.02 7.45
N ALA A 140 -0.62 8.71 8.57
CA ALA A 140 -0.15 10.07 8.66
C ALA A 140 1.32 10.18 8.24
N GLY A 141 1.63 11.17 7.42
CA GLY A 141 3.00 11.50 7.06
C GLY A 141 3.70 12.28 8.19
N HIS A 142 5.03 12.45 8.06
CA HIS A 142 5.84 13.12 9.07
C HIS A 142 5.26 14.47 9.52
N LYS A 143 4.95 15.35 8.57
CA LYS A 143 4.37 16.68 8.86
C LYS A 143 2.98 16.60 9.51
N GLU A 144 2.18 15.61 9.15
CA GLU A 144 0.85 15.42 9.74
C GLU A 144 0.96 14.95 11.19
N ILE A 145 1.93 14.09 11.51
CA ILE A 145 2.22 13.65 12.88
C ILE A 145 2.67 14.85 13.73
N ILE A 146 3.63 15.64 13.24
CA ILE A 146 4.11 16.84 13.94
C ILE A 146 2.96 17.83 14.20
N ASN A 147 2.13 18.11 13.19
CA ASN A 147 0.98 18.98 13.34
C ASN A 147 -0.06 18.43 14.33
N PHE A 148 -0.28 17.13 14.31
CA PHE A 148 -1.17 16.46 15.27
C PHE A 148 -0.67 16.67 16.72
N VAL A 149 0.61 16.40 16.97
CA VAL A 149 1.22 16.59 18.30
C VAL A 149 1.12 18.05 18.76
N LYS A 150 1.43 19.02 17.87
CA LYS A 150 1.26 20.46 18.17
C LYS A 150 -0.17 20.80 18.55
N ASN A 151 -1.14 20.30 17.80
CA ASN A 151 -2.57 20.59 18.06
C ASN A 151 -3.07 19.96 19.38
N CYS A 152 -2.42 18.89 19.84
CA CYS A 152 -2.71 18.29 21.15
C CYS A 152 -2.11 19.09 22.32
N ASN A 153 -1.22 20.05 22.07
CA ASN A 153 -0.43 20.74 23.10
C ASN A 153 0.30 19.75 24.04
N ALA A 154 0.77 18.64 23.47
CA ALA A 154 1.44 17.59 24.22
C ALA A 154 2.76 18.10 24.79
N LYS A 155 3.03 17.82 26.08
CA LYS A 155 4.31 18.10 26.73
C LYS A 155 5.27 16.92 26.56
N GLU A 156 4.73 15.72 26.49
CA GLU A 156 5.45 14.46 26.36
C GLU A 156 4.85 13.61 25.23
N VAL A 157 5.70 12.94 24.47
CA VAL A 157 5.31 12.07 23.35
C VAL A 157 6.05 10.75 23.43
N VAL A 158 5.31 9.65 23.33
CA VAL A 158 5.87 8.31 23.24
C VAL A 158 5.88 7.87 21.78
N ILE A 159 7.05 7.63 21.20
CA ILE A 159 7.22 7.14 19.83
C ILE A 159 7.43 5.63 19.84
N TYR A 160 6.49 4.88 19.26
CA TYR A 160 6.61 3.43 19.10
C TYR A 160 6.16 2.99 17.70
N HIS A 161 6.45 1.76 17.33
CA HIS A 161 6.10 1.18 16.01
C HIS A 161 6.63 1.99 14.83
N THR A 162 7.85 2.52 14.95
CA THR A 162 8.55 3.24 13.88
C THR A 162 9.88 2.55 13.57
N ASP A 163 10.39 2.77 12.34
CA ASP A 163 11.74 2.34 12.02
C ASP A 163 12.76 3.11 12.87
N PRO A 164 13.60 2.39 13.65
CA PRO A 164 14.53 3.02 14.59
C PRO A 164 15.69 3.76 13.90
N ASN A 165 15.97 3.46 12.65
CA ASN A 165 17.14 3.99 11.93
C ASN A 165 16.74 5.05 10.89
N GLU A 166 15.47 5.08 10.47
CA GLU A 166 15.00 6.01 9.44
C GLU A 166 14.04 7.06 10.01
N ALA A 167 12.80 6.68 10.32
CA ALA A 167 11.74 7.63 10.67
C ALA A 167 11.85 8.17 12.11
N ARG A 168 12.25 7.31 13.07
CA ARG A 168 12.29 7.68 14.50
C ARG A 168 13.25 8.84 14.77
N PRO A 169 14.51 8.83 14.33
CA PRO A 169 15.46 9.91 14.65
C PRO A 169 14.98 11.28 14.15
N HIS A 170 14.33 11.32 13.00
CA HIS A 170 13.79 12.57 12.44
C HIS A 170 12.62 13.12 13.26
N LEU A 171 11.69 12.24 13.68
CA LEU A 171 10.56 12.63 14.52
C LEU A 171 11.03 13.10 15.90
N GLU A 172 11.92 12.34 16.54
CA GLU A 172 12.47 12.65 17.85
C GLU A 172 13.17 14.01 17.84
N LYS A 173 14.03 14.24 16.85
CA LYS A 173 14.74 15.51 16.69
C LYS A 173 13.76 16.69 16.57
N GLU A 174 12.82 16.64 15.64
CA GLU A 174 11.89 17.76 15.38
C GLU A 174 10.96 18.02 16.58
N LEU A 175 10.49 16.98 17.26
CA LEU A 175 9.67 17.14 18.47
C LEU A 175 10.47 17.75 19.63
N THR A 176 11.72 17.32 19.84
CA THR A 176 12.62 17.87 20.85
C THR A 176 12.94 19.35 20.58
N GLU A 177 13.19 19.72 19.32
CA GLU A 177 13.40 21.12 18.91
C GLU A 177 12.17 22.02 19.16
N LEU A 178 10.98 21.42 19.23
CA LEU A 178 9.73 22.09 19.63
C LEU A 178 9.51 22.18 21.15
N GLY A 179 10.47 21.69 21.96
CA GLY A 179 10.39 21.70 23.41
C GLY A 179 9.47 20.62 23.98
N ILE A 180 9.26 19.53 23.23
CA ILE A 180 8.44 18.40 23.65
C ILE A 180 9.35 17.29 24.15
N ASP A 181 9.06 16.72 25.30
CA ASP A 181 9.77 15.57 25.83
C ASP A 181 9.42 14.31 25.03
N VAL A 182 10.44 13.65 24.46
CA VAL A 182 10.24 12.48 23.60
C VAL A 182 10.79 11.23 24.26
N PHE A 183 9.95 10.22 24.36
CA PHE A 183 10.29 8.92 24.90
C PHE A 183 10.15 7.81 23.85
N CYS A 184 11.20 7.01 23.67
CA CYS A 184 11.26 5.91 22.73
C CYS A 184 11.42 4.57 23.48
N PRO A 185 10.33 3.83 23.80
CA PRO A 185 10.40 2.62 24.58
C PRO A 185 11.08 1.48 23.82
N GLN A 186 11.74 0.62 24.57
CA GLN A 186 12.34 -0.62 24.06
C GLN A 186 11.39 -1.80 24.26
N ASN A 187 11.37 -2.72 23.29
CA ASN A 187 10.54 -3.93 23.37
C ASN A 187 10.96 -4.80 24.55
N GLY A 188 9.95 -5.30 25.29
CA GLY A 188 10.15 -6.20 26.42
C GLY A 188 10.53 -5.53 27.73
N ILE A 189 10.62 -4.20 27.77
CA ILE A 189 10.88 -3.42 28.99
C ILE A 189 9.59 -2.73 29.43
N SER A 190 9.27 -2.82 30.74
CA SER A 190 8.16 -2.08 31.34
C SER A 190 8.62 -0.70 31.80
N TYR A 191 7.83 0.31 31.50
CA TYR A 191 8.08 1.70 31.88
C TYR A 191 6.86 2.25 32.62
N TYR A 192 7.13 3.10 33.61
CA TYR A 192 6.11 3.83 34.33
C TYR A 192 6.21 5.29 33.89
N LEU A 193 5.11 5.84 33.40
CA LEU A 193 4.97 7.26 33.06
C LEU A 193 4.25 7.94 34.21
N GLU A 194 4.80 9.04 34.71
CA GLU A 194 4.12 9.88 35.73
C GLU A 194 3.09 10.75 34.99
N CYS A 195 1.82 10.68 35.41
CA CYS A 195 0.71 11.45 34.85
C CYS A 195 0.55 12.78 35.55
#